data_dc743df77bd1a05e2ce1e2b8938202ba
#
_entry.id   dc743df77bd1a05e2ce1e2b8938202ba
#
_cell.length_a   1.000
_cell.length_b   1.000
_cell.length_c   1.000
_cell.angle_alpha   90.00
_cell.angle_beta   90.00
_cell.angle_gamma   90.00
#
_symmetry.space_group_name_H-M   'P 1'
#
loop_
_entity.id
_entity.type
_entity.pdbx_description
1 polymer ?
#
loop_
_entity_poly.entity_id
_entity_poly.type
_entity_poly.pdbx_seq_one_letter_code
_entity_poly.pdbx_strand_id
1 'polypeptide(L)'
;MDRVAGQVNSRRGELLELAAAMFAERGLRATTVRDIADGAGILSGSLYHHFASTEEMVDELLRGFLDWLFARYRDIVDSTANPLERLQGLFMASFEAIEHHHAQVVIYQDEAQRLASQPRFSYIEDRNKQQRKMWVDVLNQGIEEGYFRPDLDVDLVYRFIRDTTWVSVRWYRPGGPLTAQQVGQQYLAIVLGGITKEGV
;
A
#
# COMPACT_ATOMS: atom_id res chain seq x y z
N MET A 1 -4.78 -6.23 -35.40
CA MET A 1 -5.04 -7.00 -34.14
C MET A 1 -4.71 -6.20 -32.88
N ASP A 2 -3.77 -5.25 -32.92
CA ASP A 2 -3.34 -4.48 -31.72
C ASP A 2 -4.38 -3.50 -31.13
N ARG A 3 -5.28 -2.93 -31.94
CA ARG A 3 -6.30 -1.98 -31.43
C ARG A 3 -7.35 -2.62 -30.51
N VAL A 4 -7.71 -3.88 -30.76
CA VAL A 4 -8.72 -4.59 -29.95
C VAL A 4 -8.12 -5.02 -28.62
N ALA A 5 -6.86 -5.46 -28.58
CA ALA A 5 -6.16 -5.84 -27.35
C ALA A 5 -5.93 -4.63 -26.43
N GLY A 6 -5.60 -3.44 -26.99
CA GLY A 6 -5.44 -2.21 -26.22
C GLY A 6 -6.77 -1.71 -25.61
N GLN A 7 -7.88 -1.84 -26.33
CA GLN A 7 -9.22 -1.46 -25.81
C GLN A 7 -9.72 -2.41 -24.72
N VAL A 8 -9.45 -3.71 -24.83
CA VAL A 8 -9.83 -4.71 -23.82
C VAL A 8 -9.07 -4.49 -22.52
N ASN A 9 -7.75 -4.19 -22.60
CA ASN A 9 -6.94 -3.86 -21.42
C ASN A 9 -7.38 -2.54 -20.77
N SER A 10 -7.77 -1.52 -21.55
CA SER A 10 -8.32 -0.28 -21.02
C SER A 10 -9.64 -0.52 -20.28
N ARG A 11 -10.56 -1.30 -20.86
CA ARG A 11 -11.88 -1.57 -20.26
C ARG A 11 -11.76 -2.42 -18.98
N ARG A 12 -10.85 -3.41 -18.98
CA ARG A 12 -10.56 -4.22 -17.81
C ARG A 12 -10.00 -3.36 -16.66
N GLY A 13 -9.10 -2.42 -16.97
CA GLY A 13 -8.57 -1.46 -16.01
C GLY A 13 -9.65 -0.57 -15.39
N GLU A 14 -10.54 0.02 -16.23
CA GLU A 14 -11.67 0.84 -15.76
C GLU A 14 -12.59 0.06 -14.80
N LEU A 15 -12.87 -1.20 -15.10
CA LEU A 15 -13.69 -2.07 -14.24
C LEU A 15 -12.99 -2.36 -12.91
N LEU A 16 -11.67 -2.54 -12.90
CA LEU A 16 -10.89 -2.73 -11.68
C LEU A 16 -10.88 -1.47 -10.81
N GLU A 17 -10.70 -0.29 -11.40
CA GLU A 17 -10.74 0.98 -10.67
C GLU A 17 -12.11 1.22 -10.04
N LEU A 18 -13.20 0.98 -10.78
CA LEU A 18 -14.56 1.06 -10.26
C LEU A 18 -14.78 0.07 -9.10
N ALA A 19 -14.36 -1.19 -9.29
CA ALA A 19 -14.46 -2.22 -8.26
C ALA A 19 -13.67 -1.82 -7.00
N ALA A 20 -12.44 -1.30 -7.16
CA ALA A 20 -11.61 -0.84 -6.05
C ALA A 20 -12.30 0.26 -5.25
N ALA A 21 -12.89 1.26 -5.92
CA ALA A 21 -13.63 2.33 -5.27
C ALA A 21 -14.84 1.80 -4.48
N MET A 22 -15.61 0.88 -5.07
CA MET A 22 -16.76 0.27 -4.41
C MET A 22 -16.37 -0.60 -3.23
N PHE A 23 -15.29 -1.40 -3.34
CA PHE A 23 -14.77 -2.20 -2.23
C PHE A 23 -14.28 -1.33 -1.07
N ALA A 24 -13.60 -0.23 -1.38
CA ALA A 24 -13.12 0.70 -0.36
C ALA A 24 -14.25 1.45 0.35
N GLU A 25 -15.33 1.80 -0.38
CA GLU A 25 -16.47 2.56 0.16
C GLU A 25 -17.42 1.68 0.98
N ARG A 26 -17.80 0.52 0.43
CA ARG A 26 -18.89 -0.34 0.96
C ARG A 26 -18.37 -1.57 1.69
N GLY A 27 -17.10 -1.89 1.52
CA GLY A 27 -16.48 -3.12 1.99
C GLY A 27 -16.60 -4.27 0.98
N LEU A 28 -15.65 -5.17 1.05
CA LEU A 28 -15.53 -6.30 0.11
C LEU A 28 -16.73 -7.26 0.17
N ARG A 29 -17.27 -7.51 1.38
CA ARG A 29 -18.40 -8.44 1.57
C ARG A 29 -19.73 -7.88 1.11
N ALA A 30 -19.89 -6.56 1.12
CA ALA A 30 -21.11 -5.88 0.74
C ALA A 30 -21.19 -5.54 -0.75
N THR A 31 -20.12 -5.79 -1.52
CA THR A 31 -20.03 -5.46 -2.94
C THR A 31 -20.09 -6.74 -3.77
N THR A 32 -21.12 -6.86 -4.59
CA THR A 32 -21.34 -8.02 -5.46
C THR A 32 -20.90 -7.73 -6.90
N VAL A 33 -20.70 -8.80 -7.70
CA VAL A 33 -20.47 -8.70 -9.15
C VAL A 33 -21.56 -7.88 -9.84
N ARG A 34 -22.81 -8.00 -9.37
CA ARG A 34 -23.95 -7.26 -9.92
C ARG A 34 -23.82 -5.76 -9.64
N ASP A 35 -23.45 -5.39 -8.41
CA ASP A 35 -23.26 -3.98 -8.05
C ASP A 35 -22.18 -3.31 -8.92
N ILE A 36 -21.07 -4.02 -9.17
CA ILE A 36 -19.99 -3.56 -10.03
C ILE A 36 -20.47 -3.43 -11.49
N ALA A 37 -21.19 -4.40 -12.00
CA ALA A 37 -21.73 -4.36 -13.36
C ALA A 37 -22.74 -3.21 -13.54
N ASP A 38 -23.64 -3.04 -12.58
CA ASP A 38 -24.63 -1.95 -12.56
C ASP A 38 -23.91 -0.59 -12.49
N GLY A 39 -22.89 -0.43 -11.64
CA GLY A 39 -22.05 0.76 -11.55
C GLY A 39 -21.27 1.07 -12.84
N ALA A 40 -20.88 0.03 -13.58
CA ALA A 40 -20.17 0.15 -14.86
C ALA A 40 -21.12 0.35 -16.07
N GLY A 41 -22.45 0.27 -15.86
CA GLY A 41 -23.44 0.34 -16.91
C GLY A 41 -23.42 -0.83 -17.91
N ILE A 42 -23.05 -2.05 -17.44
CA ILE A 42 -22.96 -3.26 -18.25
C ILE A 42 -23.79 -4.41 -17.63
N LEU A 43 -24.06 -5.43 -18.44
CA LEU A 43 -24.68 -6.64 -17.93
C LEU A 43 -23.68 -7.43 -17.08
N SER A 44 -24.13 -8.08 -16.00
CA SER A 44 -23.29 -8.94 -15.16
C SER A 44 -22.58 -10.04 -15.97
N GLY A 45 -23.25 -10.59 -17.01
CA GLY A 45 -22.62 -11.55 -17.93
C GLY A 45 -21.39 -10.98 -18.66
N SER A 46 -21.41 -9.69 -19.00
CA SER A 46 -20.24 -9.02 -19.62
C SER A 46 -19.07 -8.87 -18.64
N LEU A 47 -19.36 -8.65 -17.35
CA LEU A 47 -18.31 -8.58 -16.33
C LEU A 47 -17.59 -9.93 -16.16
N TYR A 48 -18.33 -11.04 -16.23
CA TYR A 48 -17.75 -12.39 -16.17
C TYR A 48 -16.83 -12.74 -17.34
N HIS A 49 -16.90 -12.03 -18.47
CA HIS A 49 -15.89 -12.14 -19.54
C HIS A 49 -14.54 -11.53 -19.17
N HIS A 50 -14.51 -10.61 -18.20
CA HIS A 50 -13.30 -9.94 -17.74
C HIS A 50 -12.74 -10.57 -16.46
N PHE A 51 -13.62 -11.00 -15.54
CA PHE A 51 -13.24 -11.51 -14.22
C PHE A 51 -14.14 -12.67 -13.82
N ALA A 52 -13.56 -13.77 -13.40
CA ALA A 52 -14.30 -14.95 -12.99
C ALA A 52 -15.00 -14.75 -11.63
N SER A 53 -14.48 -13.86 -10.77
CA SER A 53 -15.06 -13.57 -9.45
C SER A 53 -14.58 -12.23 -8.87
N THR A 54 -15.22 -11.78 -7.80
CA THR A 54 -14.76 -10.61 -7.02
C THR A 54 -13.40 -10.88 -6.37
N GLU A 55 -13.12 -12.11 -5.97
CA GLU A 55 -11.82 -12.50 -5.41
C GLU A 55 -10.70 -12.36 -6.43
N GLU A 56 -10.96 -12.60 -7.71
CA GLU A 56 -9.99 -12.37 -8.78
C GLU A 56 -9.68 -10.89 -8.92
N MET A 57 -10.70 -10.03 -8.88
CA MET A 57 -10.52 -8.58 -8.92
C MET A 57 -9.68 -8.09 -7.73
N VAL A 58 -9.98 -8.56 -6.54
CA VAL A 58 -9.24 -8.20 -5.32
C VAL A 58 -7.79 -8.69 -5.38
N ASP A 59 -7.56 -9.90 -5.86
CA ASP A 59 -6.21 -10.47 -6.03
C ASP A 59 -5.38 -9.62 -6.99
N GLU A 60 -5.95 -9.23 -8.12
CA GLU A 60 -5.26 -8.38 -9.11
C GLU A 60 -4.96 -6.98 -8.57
N LEU A 61 -5.93 -6.37 -7.89
CA LEU A 61 -5.75 -5.06 -7.25
C LEU A 61 -4.64 -5.08 -6.20
N LEU A 62 -4.64 -6.09 -5.32
CA LEU A 62 -3.66 -6.18 -4.25
C LEU A 62 -2.27 -6.57 -4.77
N ARG A 63 -2.17 -7.47 -5.76
CA ARG A 63 -0.88 -7.78 -6.40
C ARG A 63 -0.29 -6.57 -7.08
N GLY A 64 -1.04 -5.89 -7.92
CA GLY A 64 -0.58 -4.68 -8.61
C GLY A 64 -0.09 -3.61 -7.65
N PHE A 65 -0.86 -3.35 -6.60
CA PHE A 65 -0.49 -2.41 -5.54
C PHE A 65 0.80 -2.82 -4.81
N LEU A 66 0.87 -4.07 -4.34
CA LEU A 66 2.03 -4.55 -3.61
C LEU A 66 3.28 -4.62 -4.48
N ASP A 67 3.17 -5.03 -5.74
CA ASP A 67 4.29 -5.05 -6.67
C ASP A 67 4.83 -3.64 -6.92
N TRP A 68 3.95 -2.65 -7.10
CA TRP A 68 4.33 -1.24 -7.22
C TRP A 68 5.04 -0.75 -5.93
N LEU A 69 4.45 -0.96 -4.76
CA LEU A 69 5.01 -0.52 -3.48
C LEU A 69 6.40 -1.13 -3.22
N PHE A 70 6.53 -2.44 -3.46
CA PHE A 70 7.80 -3.14 -3.24
C PHE A 70 8.88 -2.77 -4.27
N ALA A 71 8.51 -2.42 -5.50
CA ALA A 71 9.45 -1.87 -6.46
C ALA A 71 10.01 -0.52 -5.94
N ARG A 72 9.13 0.39 -5.49
CA ARG A 72 9.53 1.67 -4.88
C ARG A 72 10.43 1.49 -3.65
N TYR A 73 10.09 0.56 -2.76
CA TYR A 73 10.91 0.28 -1.58
C TYR A 73 12.30 -0.26 -1.94
N ARG A 74 12.39 -1.17 -2.90
CA ARG A 74 13.68 -1.68 -3.39
C ARG A 74 14.53 -0.56 -3.99
N ASP A 75 13.97 0.25 -4.87
CA ASP A 75 14.68 1.38 -5.48
C ASP A 75 15.28 2.30 -4.41
N ILE A 76 14.54 2.56 -3.32
CA ILE A 76 15.00 3.40 -2.21
C ILE A 76 16.14 2.71 -1.44
N VAL A 77 15.95 1.46 -1.05
CA VAL A 77 16.95 0.72 -0.26
C VAL A 77 18.25 0.51 -1.04
N ASP A 78 18.15 0.27 -2.34
CA ASP A 78 19.31 -0.03 -3.19
C ASP A 78 20.05 1.23 -3.68
N SER A 79 19.36 2.38 -3.77
CA SER A 79 19.92 3.59 -4.40
C SER A 79 20.61 4.55 -3.44
N THR A 80 20.23 4.59 -2.18
CA THR A 80 20.62 5.66 -1.26
C THR A 80 21.80 5.27 -0.39
N ALA A 81 22.67 6.24 -0.08
CA ALA A 81 23.90 6.00 0.63
C ALA A 81 23.71 5.78 2.14
N ASN A 82 22.85 6.56 2.81
CA ASN A 82 22.76 6.51 4.27
C ASN A 82 21.39 6.02 4.80
N PRO A 83 21.36 5.41 6.00
CA PRO A 83 20.14 4.83 6.59
C PRO A 83 19.04 5.86 6.88
N LEU A 84 19.40 7.09 7.21
CA LEU A 84 18.44 8.17 7.48
C LEU A 84 17.64 8.52 6.22
N GLU A 85 18.32 8.71 5.09
CA GLU A 85 17.68 8.99 3.80
C GLU A 85 16.82 7.81 3.32
N ARG A 86 17.28 6.57 3.53
CA ARG A 86 16.49 5.37 3.23
C ARG A 86 15.21 5.33 4.06
N LEU A 87 15.28 5.58 5.36
CA LEU A 87 14.10 5.62 6.22
C LEU A 87 13.11 6.70 5.78
N GLN A 88 13.62 7.91 5.48
CA GLN A 88 12.80 9.01 4.95
C GLN A 88 12.11 8.60 3.63
N GLY A 89 12.86 7.98 2.72
CA GLY A 89 12.35 7.51 1.43
C GLY A 89 11.25 6.47 1.59
N LEU A 90 11.45 5.45 2.43
CA LEU A 90 10.45 4.42 2.73
C LEU A 90 9.16 5.04 3.31
N PHE A 91 9.32 6.01 4.19
CA PHE A 91 8.20 6.75 4.79
C PHE A 91 7.40 7.49 3.72
N MET A 92 8.09 8.28 2.89
CA MET A 92 7.43 9.07 1.84
C MET A 92 6.78 8.20 0.77
N ALA A 93 7.41 7.07 0.39
CA ALA A 93 6.81 6.11 -0.55
C ALA A 93 5.52 5.47 0.02
N SER A 94 5.42 5.29 1.34
CA SER A 94 4.20 4.80 1.98
C SER A 94 3.06 5.83 1.88
N PHE A 95 3.35 7.12 2.05
CA PHE A 95 2.35 8.18 1.87
C PHE A 95 1.99 8.41 0.39
N GLU A 96 2.95 8.26 -0.54
CA GLU A 96 2.69 8.22 -1.98
C GLU A 96 1.71 7.09 -2.33
N ALA A 97 1.88 5.91 -1.71
CA ALA A 97 0.96 4.79 -1.85
C ALA A 97 -0.46 5.13 -1.35
N ILE A 98 -0.59 5.82 -0.21
CA ILE A 98 -1.88 6.26 0.33
C ILE A 98 -2.55 7.29 -0.59
N GLU A 99 -1.78 8.15 -1.26
CA GLU A 99 -2.32 9.11 -2.23
C GLU A 99 -2.83 8.43 -3.50
N HIS A 100 -1.97 7.62 -4.13
CA HIS A 100 -2.21 7.11 -5.48
C HIS A 100 -2.93 5.76 -5.53
N HIS A 101 -2.89 5.00 -4.43
CA HIS A 101 -3.51 3.68 -4.31
C HIS A 101 -4.47 3.61 -3.12
N HIS A 102 -5.16 4.71 -2.83
CA HIS A 102 -6.00 4.85 -1.63
C HIS A 102 -6.97 3.67 -1.46
N ALA A 103 -7.72 3.31 -2.50
CA ALA A 103 -8.69 2.22 -2.44
C ALA A 103 -8.03 0.86 -2.12
N GLN A 104 -6.89 0.56 -2.77
CA GLN A 104 -6.14 -0.67 -2.54
C GLN A 104 -5.56 -0.71 -1.12
N VAL A 105 -5.10 0.42 -0.59
CA VAL A 105 -4.62 0.53 0.80
C VAL A 105 -5.75 0.31 1.78
N VAL A 106 -6.96 0.87 1.56
CA VAL A 106 -8.15 0.61 2.38
C VAL A 106 -8.48 -0.89 2.39
N ILE A 107 -8.59 -1.51 1.20
CA ILE A 107 -8.88 -2.94 1.07
C ILE A 107 -7.83 -3.77 1.81
N TYR A 108 -6.54 -3.43 1.66
CA TYR A 108 -5.45 -4.13 2.31
C TYR A 108 -5.53 -4.01 3.83
N GLN A 109 -5.76 -2.81 4.36
CA GLN A 109 -5.86 -2.57 5.81
C GLN A 109 -7.05 -3.30 6.45
N ASP A 110 -8.18 -3.37 5.76
CA ASP A 110 -9.40 -3.95 6.32
C ASP A 110 -9.47 -5.47 6.14
N GLU A 111 -8.88 -6.02 5.09
CA GLU A 111 -9.12 -7.39 4.68
C GLU A 111 -7.86 -8.28 4.62
N ALA A 112 -6.64 -7.75 4.64
CA ALA A 112 -5.42 -8.53 4.41
C ALA A 112 -5.27 -9.71 5.38
N GLN A 113 -5.58 -9.51 6.67
CA GLN A 113 -5.48 -10.56 7.67
C GLN A 113 -6.44 -11.73 7.37
N ARG A 114 -7.67 -11.43 6.96
CA ARG A 114 -8.66 -12.43 6.58
C ARG A 114 -8.32 -13.11 5.25
N LEU A 115 -7.85 -12.32 4.26
CA LEU A 115 -7.50 -12.84 2.95
C LEU A 115 -6.28 -13.76 3.02
N ALA A 116 -5.27 -13.44 3.81
CA ALA A 116 -4.04 -14.23 3.94
C ALA A 116 -4.28 -15.70 4.35
N SER A 117 -5.41 -16.00 4.99
CA SER A 117 -5.79 -17.39 5.32
C SER A 117 -6.27 -18.21 4.10
N GLN A 118 -6.47 -17.58 2.95
CA GLN A 118 -6.93 -18.23 1.72
C GLN A 118 -5.74 -18.52 0.79
N PRO A 119 -5.67 -19.70 0.14
CA PRO A 119 -4.54 -20.07 -0.72
C PRO A 119 -4.20 -19.05 -1.81
N ARG A 120 -5.20 -18.42 -2.42
CA ARG A 120 -5.03 -17.38 -3.45
C ARG A 120 -4.22 -16.19 -2.96
N PHE A 121 -4.34 -15.83 -1.69
CA PHE A 121 -3.76 -14.65 -1.07
C PHE A 121 -2.59 -14.95 -0.14
N SER A 122 -2.04 -16.17 -0.17
CA SER A 122 -0.91 -16.59 0.69
C SER A 122 0.32 -15.69 0.56
N TYR A 123 0.52 -15.05 -0.58
CA TYR A 123 1.61 -14.09 -0.81
C TYR A 123 1.56 -12.85 0.12
N ILE A 124 0.39 -12.52 0.70
CA ILE A 124 0.25 -11.39 1.61
C ILE A 124 1.16 -11.55 2.84
N GLU A 125 1.22 -12.75 3.39
CA GLU A 125 2.08 -13.02 4.55
C GLU A 125 3.57 -12.86 4.21
N ASP A 126 4.00 -13.33 3.05
CA ASP A 126 5.37 -13.19 2.58
C ASP A 126 5.73 -11.72 2.30
N ARG A 127 4.79 -10.97 1.72
CA ARG A 127 4.95 -9.52 1.54
C ARG A 127 5.07 -8.78 2.87
N ASN A 128 4.28 -9.13 3.88
CA ASN A 128 4.39 -8.55 5.22
C ASN A 128 5.75 -8.83 5.86
N LYS A 129 6.27 -10.06 5.73
CA LYS A 129 7.61 -10.43 6.21
C LYS A 129 8.71 -9.65 5.48
N GLN A 130 8.60 -9.54 4.15
CA GLN A 130 9.55 -8.77 3.34
C GLN A 130 9.55 -7.28 3.73
N GLN A 131 8.37 -6.68 3.86
CA GLN A 131 8.25 -5.27 4.29
C GLN A 131 8.91 -5.07 5.64
N ARG A 132 8.55 -5.90 6.64
CA ARG A 132 9.16 -5.82 7.96
C ARG A 132 10.68 -5.90 7.89
N LYS A 133 11.21 -6.86 7.12
CA LYS A 133 12.66 -7.04 6.97
C LYS A 133 13.32 -5.79 6.42
N MET A 134 12.81 -5.21 5.34
CA MET A 134 13.39 -4.00 4.72
C MET A 134 13.47 -2.82 5.71
N TRP A 135 12.39 -2.58 6.45
CA TRP A 135 12.35 -1.48 7.43
C TRP A 135 13.25 -1.73 8.64
N VAL A 136 13.25 -2.95 9.17
CA VAL A 136 14.07 -3.35 10.33
C VAL A 136 15.56 -3.31 9.97
N ASP A 137 15.94 -3.75 8.78
CA ASP A 137 17.33 -3.69 8.31
C ASP A 137 17.82 -2.22 8.23
N VAL A 138 17.01 -1.30 7.70
CA VAL A 138 17.35 0.13 7.65
C VAL A 138 17.49 0.75 9.05
N LEU A 139 16.59 0.38 9.97
CA LEU A 139 16.65 0.87 11.35
C LEU A 139 17.91 0.35 12.08
N ASN A 140 18.21 -0.95 11.96
CA ASN A 140 19.42 -1.53 12.55
C ASN A 140 20.68 -0.91 12.00
N GLN A 141 20.78 -0.76 10.68
CA GLN A 141 21.91 -0.10 10.05
C GLN A 141 22.08 1.35 10.55
N GLY A 142 20.96 2.07 10.71
CA GLY A 142 21.00 3.43 11.26
C GLY A 142 21.49 3.52 12.70
N ILE A 143 21.21 2.50 13.52
CA ILE A 143 21.77 2.39 14.88
C ILE A 143 23.28 2.10 14.80
N GLU A 144 23.69 1.12 14.00
CA GLU A 144 25.10 0.71 13.84
C GLU A 144 25.97 1.88 13.33
N GLU A 145 25.47 2.68 12.40
CA GLU A 145 26.16 3.84 11.82
C GLU A 145 26.00 5.12 12.65
N GLY A 146 25.24 5.08 13.76
CA GLY A 146 25.09 6.18 14.70
C GLY A 146 24.11 7.29 14.28
N TYR A 147 23.26 7.06 13.29
CA TYR A 147 22.17 7.98 12.92
C TYR A 147 21.02 7.92 13.91
N PHE A 148 20.74 6.72 14.44
CA PHE A 148 19.65 6.49 15.39
C PHE A 148 20.20 6.13 16.76
N ARG A 149 19.39 6.38 17.79
CA ARG A 149 19.74 6.09 19.18
C ARG A 149 19.94 4.59 19.40
N PRO A 150 20.97 4.18 20.18
CA PRO A 150 21.27 2.75 20.39
C PRO A 150 20.33 2.05 21.38
N ASP A 151 19.49 2.80 22.10
CA ASP A 151 18.54 2.28 23.10
C ASP A 151 17.16 1.95 22.51
N LEU A 152 16.97 2.05 21.19
CA LEU A 152 15.69 1.79 20.53
C LEU A 152 15.41 0.28 20.47
N ASP A 153 14.20 -0.11 20.84
CA ASP A 153 13.62 -1.39 20.43
C ASP A 153 13.12 -1.26 18.98
N VAL A 154 13.91 -1.81 18.06
CA VAL A 154 13.66 -1.68 16.60
C VAL A 154 12.31 -2.27 16.20
N ASP A 155 11.87 -3.36 16.85
CA ASP A 155 10.58 -3.98 16.55
C ASP A 155 9.41 -3.10 17.00
N LEU A 156 9.52 -2.43 18.13
CA LEU A 156 8.52 -1.47 18.60
C LEU A 156 8.50 -0.23 17.70
N VAL A 157 9.65 0.31 17.33
CA VAL A 157 9.74 1.44 16.40
C VAL A 157 9.10 1.10 15.05
N TYR A 158 9.44 -0.06 14.48
CA TYR A 158 8.81 -0.52 13.23
C TYR A 158 7.29 -0.64 13.36
N ARG A 159 6.77 -1.25 14.45
CA ARG A 159 5.33 -1.37 14.69
C ARG A 159 4.66 -0.01 14.78
N PHE A 160 5.25 0.91 15.54
CA PHE A 160 4.75 2.27 15.65
C PHE A 160 4.67 2.98 14.30
N ILE A 161 5.75 2.94 13.52
CA ILE A 161 5.78 3.53 12.17
C ILE A 161 4.72 2.91 11.28
N ARG A 162 4.69 1.57 11.19
CA ARG A 162 3.72 0.85 10.36
C ARG A 162 2.28 1.22 10.71
N ASP A 163 1.93 1.10 11.99
CA ASP A 163 0.55 1.25 12.42
C ASP A 163 0.07 2.70 12.30
N THR A 164 0.90 3.68 12.65
CA THR A 164 0.56 5.10 12.50
C THR A 164 0.48 5.53 11.03
N THR A 165 1.41 5.08 10.17
CA THR A 165 1.42 5.42 8.75
C THR A 165 0.19 4.88 8.03
N TRP A 166 -0.03 3.56 8.11
CA TRP A 166 -1.09 2.94 7.31
C TRP A 166 -2.51 3.24 7.82
N VAL A 167 -2.70 3.45 9.13
CA VAL A 167 -4.02 3.84 9.67
C VAL A 167 -4.45 5.22 9.18
N SER A 168 -3.51 6.05 8.71
CA SER A 168 -3.82 7.38 8.20
C SER A 168 -4.75 7.35 6.97
N VAL A 169 -4.78 6.25 6.21
CA VAL A 169 -5.73 6.06 5.10
C VAL A 169 -7.20 6.21 5.52
N ARG A 170 -7.51 5.97 6.79
CA ARG A 170 -8.90 6.06 7.29
C ARG A 170 -9.43 7.49 7.38
N TRP A 171 -8.55 8.46 7.62
CA TRP A 171 -8.92 9.88 7.75
C TRP A 171 -8.38 10.76 6.63
N TYR A 172 -7.28 10.36 5.99
CA TYR A 172 -6.73 11.07 4.85
C TYR A 172 -7.70 10.98 3.65
N ARG A 173 -7.80 12.09 2.91
CA ARG A 173 -8.63 12.16 1.70
C ARG A 173 -7.80 12.74 0.56
N PRO A 174 -7.52 11.96 -0.50
CA PRO A 174 -6.88 12.46 -1.71
C PRO A 174 -7.64 13.69 -2.26
N GLY A 175 -6.90 14.73 -2.63
CA GLY A 175 -7.51 16.00 -3.07
C GLY A 175 -8.09 16.86 -1.94
N GLY A 176 -7.93 16.49 -0.69
CA GLY A 176 -8.30 17.28 0.49
C GLY A 176 -7.35 18.46 0.76
N PRO A 177 -7.49 19.15 1.90
CA PRO A 177 -6.70 20.35 2.22
C PRO A 177 -5.22 20.06 2.49
N LEU A 178 -4.88 18.80 2.80
CA LEU A 178 -3.49 18.34 3.01
C LEU A 178 -3.12 17.31 1.94
N THR A 179 -1.94 17.46 1.36
CA THR A 179 -1.37 16.44 0.48
C THR A 179 -0.76 15.30 1.31
N ALA A 180 -0.67 14.09 0.72
CA ALA A 180 0.03 12.98 1.37
C ALA A 180 1.47 13.34 1.73
N GLN A 181 2.15 14.11 0.88
CA GLN A 181 3.48 14.63 1.16
C GLN A 181 3.53 15.49 2.43
N GLN A 182 2.60 16.42 2.61
CA GLN A 182 2.54 17.26 3.82
C GLN A 182 2.31 16.44 5.08
N VAL A 183 1.37 15.48 5.01
CA VAL A 183 1.11 14.56 6.13
C VAL A 183 2.34 13.71 6.43
N GLY A 184 2.95 13.10 5.41
CA GLY A 184 4.15 12.28 5.54
C GLY A 184 5.32 13.04 6.17
N GLN A 185 5.54 14.29 5.77
CA GLN A 185 6.59 15.15 6.34
C GLN A 185 6.35 15.41 7.84
N GLN A 186 5.12 15.66 8.27
CA GLN A 186 4.81 15.86 9.69
C GLN A 186 5.02 14.56 10.51
N TYR A 187 4.55 13.43 10.00
CA TYR A 187 4.78 12.14 10.65
C TYR A 187 6.27 11.82 10.75
N LEU A 188 7.00 12.03 9.66
CA LEU A 188 8.44 11.81 9.62
C LEU A 188 9.19 12.69 10.63
N ALA A 189 8.82 13.99 10.74
CA ALA A 189 9.42 14.89 11.71
C ALA A 189 9.22 14.41 13.16
N ILE A 190 8.02 13.91 13.48
CA ILE A 190 7.71 13.34 14.80
C ILE A 190 8.54 12.08 15.06
N VAL A 191 8.61 11.17 14.09
CA VAL A 191 9.38 9.93 14.23
C VAL A 191 10.85 10.24 14.38
N LEU A 192 11.44 11.05 13.49
CA LEU A 192 12.85 11.39 13.52
C LEU A 192 13.23 12.13 14.82
N GLY A 193 12.39 13.08 15.29
CA GLY A 193 12.61 13.76 16.55
C GLY A 193 12.66 12.83 17.77
N GLY A 194 12.07 11.62 17.66
CA GLY A 194 12.11 10.59 18.71
C GLY A 194 13.23 9.56 18.57
N ILE A 195 13.75 9.32 17.37
CA ILE A 195 14.69 8.19 17.12
C ILE A 195 16.11 8.62 16.71
N THR A 196 16.31 9.85 16.20
CA THR A 196 17.63 10.32 15.85
C THR A 196 18.49 10.54 17.09
N LYS A 197 19.80 10.33 16.95
CA LYS A 197 20.77 10.70 17.97
C LYS A 197 20.90 12.22 18.01
N GLU A 198 21.10 12.78 19.21
CA GLU A 198 21.35 14.22 19.36
C GLU A 198 22.58 14.65 18.55
N GLY A 199 22.41 15.65 17.69
CA GLY A 199 23.51 16.23 16.88
C GLY A 199 23.62 15.68 15.44
N VAL A 200 22.65 14.90 14.98
CA VAL A 200 22.53 14.44 13.59
C VAL A 200 21.53 15.29 12.82
#